data_2da31647b835965ee8550b04c14ac3d3
#
_entry.id   2da31647b835965ee8550b04c14ac3d3
#
_cell.length_a   1.000
_cell.length_b   1.000
_cell.length_c   1.000
_cell.angle_alpha   90.00
_cell.angle_beta   90.00
_cell.angle_gamma   90.00
#
_symmetry.space_group_name_H-M   'P 1'
#
loop_
_entity.id
_entity.type
_entity.pdbx_description
1 polymer ?
#
loop_
_entity_poly.entity_id
_entity_poly.type
_entity_poly.pdbx_seq_one_letter_code
_entity_poly.pdbx_strand_id
1 'polypeptide(L)'
;NPKVTKPIELITYAVNATRVLADRFKCNIEVDYPEEKVPKLFVDSEKIAWVVTNLLSNAIHYSPENSRVIIGVVRQAHQIEIYVQDFGKGIDPRYHQSIFDRYFRVPGTKVQGSGLGLAISKDFVEAHGGTIRVESEVGKGSRFTISFPIR
;
A
#
# COMPACT_ATOMS: atom_id res chain seq x y z
N ASN A 1 3.59 -8.48 18.48
CA ASN A 1 5.01 -8.55 18.86
C ASN A 1 5.86 -7.59 18.04
N PRO A 2 5.92 -6.31 18.47
CA PRO A 2 6.75 -5.34 17.77
C PRO A 2 8.23 -5.71 17.84
N LYS A 3 8.94 -5.43 16.75
CA LYS A 3 10.39 -5.59 16.70
C LYS A 3 10.99 -4.55 15.77
N VAL A 4 12.29 -4.35 15.89
CA VAL A 4 13.04 -3.45 15.00
C VAL A 4 12.99 -4.03 13.60
N THR A 5 12.48 -3.25 12.65
CA THR A 5 12.19 -3.70 11.30
C THR A 5 12.69 -2.70 10.27
N LYS A 6 13.42 -3.18 9.28
CA LYS A 6 13.85 -2.33 8.16
C LYS A 6 12.69 -2.16 7.17
N PRO A 7 12.32 -0.94 6.82
CA PRO A 7 11.24 -0.73 5.83
C PRO A 7 11.44 -1.49 4.54
N ILE A 8 12.68 -1.59 4.05
CA ILE A 8 12.96 -2.30 2.80
C ILE A 8 12.64 -3.80 2.90
N GLU A 9 12.73 -4.40 4.09
CA GLU A 9 12.37 -5.80 4.27
C GLU A 9 10.87 -6.02 4.09
N LEU A 10 10.05 -5.05 4.52
CA LEU A 10 8.60 -5.09 4.30
C LEU A 10 8.26 -5.02 2.82
N ILE A 11 8.95 -4.15 2.11
CA ILE A 11 8.78 -3.98 0.66
C ILE A 11 9.22 -5.25 -0.08
N THR A 12 10.37 -5.80 0.26
CA THR A 12 10.89 -7.02 -0.38
C THR A 12 9.94 -8.19 -0.17
N TYR A 13 9.42 -8.33 1.04
CA TYR A 13 8.43 -9.37 1.33
C TYR A 13 7.19 -9.21 0.45
N ALA A 14 6.64 -8.00 0.36
CA ALA A 14 5.44 -7.73 -0.42
C ALA A 14 5.65 -8.01 -1.91
N VAL A 15 6.79 -7.58 -2.45
CA VAL A 15 7.13 -7.82 -3.85
C VAL A 15 7.20 -9.31 -4.13
N ASN A 16 7.89 -10.06 -3.27
CA ASN A 16 8.01 -11.50 -3.47
C ASN A 16 6.66 -12.22 -3.34
N ALA A 17 5.83 -11.79 -2.40
CA ALA A 17 4.52 -12.40 -2.16
C ALA A 17 3.53 -12.16 -3.32
N THR A 18 3.72 -11.09 -4.10
CA THR A 18 2.80 -10.71 -5.17
C THR A 18 3.34 -10.96 -6.57
N ARG A 19 4.52 -11.57 -6.69
CA ARG A 19 5.17 -11.74 -8.00
C ARG A 19 4.34 -12.57 -8.97
N VAL A 20 3.77 -13.68 -8.51
CA VAL A 20 2.92 -14.53 -9.35
C VAL A 20 1.66 -13.78 -9.78
N LEU A 21 1.07 -13.02 -8.86
CA LEU A 21 -0.10 -12.19 -9.17
C LEU A 21 0.24 -11.13 -10.23
N ALA A 22 1.37 -10.45 -10.06
CA ALA A 22 1.81 -9.44 -11.01
C ALA A 22 2.02 -10.03 -12.41
N ASP A 23 2.62 -11.21 -12.48
CA ASP A 23 2.82 -11.89 -13.76
C ASP A 23 1.49 -12.23 -14.43
N ARG A 24 0.54 -12.72 -13.64
CA ARG A 24 -0.80 -13.06 -14.14
C ARG A 24 -1.51 -11.83 -14.72
N PHE A 25 -1.38 -10.70 -14.08
CA PHE A 25 -2.03 -9.46 -14.50
C PHE A 25 -1.18 -8.64 -15.47
N LYS A 26 0.00 -9.15 -15.85
CA LYS A 26 0.96 -8.45 -16.73
C LYS A 26 1.27 -7.05 -16.21
N CYS A 27 1.53 -6.98 -14.93
CA CYS A 27 1.84 -5.74 -14.23
C CYS A 27 3.29 -5.78 -13.78
N ASN A 28 4.04 -4.73 -14.10
CA ASN A 28 5.43 -4.61 -13.72
C ASN A 28 5.54 -3.89 -12.37
N ILE A 29 6.20 -4.52 -11.40
CA ILE A 29 6.45 -3.91 -10.11
C ILE A 29 7.80 -3.22 -10.14
N GLU A 30 7.79 -1.91 -9.85
CA GLU A 30 9.01 -1.11 -9.74
C GLU A 30 9.21 -0.71 -8.29
N VAL A 31 10.41 -0.95 -7.76
CA VAL A 31 10.75 -0.54 -6.41
C VAL A 31 11.54 0.76 -6.47
N ASP A 32 11.02 1.77 -5.77
CA ASP A 32 11.69 3.06 -5.66
C ASP A 32 12.53 3.05 -4.37
N TYR A 33 13.81 2.73 -4.52
CA TYR A 33 14.73 2.65 -3.40
C TYR A 33 15.12 4.05 -2.93
N PRO A 34 15.18 4.28 -1.61
CA PRO A 34 15.62 5.58 -1.11
C PRO A 34 17.10 5.80 -1.41
N GLU A 35 17.47 7.03 -1.72
CA GLU A 35 18.87 7.38 -1.96
C GLU A 35 19.69 7.32 -0.67
N GLU A 36 19.06 7.64 0.45
CA GLU A 36 19.69 7.63 1.75
C GLU A 36 19.15 6.52 2.61
N LYS A 37 19.93 6.11 3.61
CA LYS A 37 19.52 5.11 4.58
C LYS A 37 18.34 5.66 5.39
N VAL A 38 17.26 4.87 5.49
CA VAL A 38 16.10 5.25 6.27
C VAL A 38 16.14 4.59 7.65
N PRO A 39 15.57 5.26 8.68
CA PRO A 39 15.48 4.68 10.01
C PRO A 39 14.67 3.40 10.03
N LYS A 40 14.97 2.54 10.98
CA LYS A 40 14.19 1.33 11.23
C LYS A 40 12.91 1.69 11.96
N LEU A 41 11.89 0.87 11.72
CA LEU A 41 10.60 0.99 12.41
C LEU A 41 10.55 0.00 13.57
N PHE A 42 9.74 0.33 14.58
CA PHE A 42 9.43 -0.59 15.66
C PHE A 42 7.97 -1.00 15.51
N VAL A 43 7.72 -2.11 14.85
CA VAL A 43 6.39 -2.57 14.47
C VAL A 43 6.30 -4.08 14.54
N ASP A 44 5.07 -4.58 14.59
CA ASP A 44 4.81 -5.99 14.33
C ASP A 44 5.04 -6.23 12.84
N SER A 45 6.19 -6.80 12.51
CA SER A 45 6.62 -6.91 11.13
C SER A 45 5.70 -7.80 10.29
N GLU A 46 5.07 -8.82 10.90
CA GLU A 46 4.13 -9.68 10.18
C GLU A 46 2.86 -8.92 9.81
N LYS A 47 2.31 -8.15 10.74
CA LYS A 47 1.10 -7.38 10.48
C LYS A 47 1.34 -6.28 9.45
N ILE A 48 2.45 -5.55 9.57
CA ILE A 48 2.73 -4.47 8.63
C ILE A 48 3.15 -5.02 7.26
N ALA A 49 3.87 -6.15 7.23
CA ALA A 49 4.13 -6.83 5.95
C ALA A 49 2.83 -7.24 5.25
N TRP A 50 1.85 -7.70 6.02
CA TRP A 50 0.54 -8.01 5.47
C TRP A 50 -0.13 -6.77 4.87
N VAL A 51 -0.04 -5.63 5.57
CA VAL A 51 -0.60 -4.35 5.08
C VAL A 51 0.04 -3.96 3.76
N VAL A 52 1.37 -3.96 3.70
CA VAL A 52 2.11 -3.57 2.49
C VAL A 52 1.77 -4.52 1.33
N THR A 53 1.70 -5.82 1.62
CA THR A 53 1.33 -6.82 0.62
C THR A 53 -0.10 -6.60 0.12
N ASN A 54 -1.02 -6.27 1.01
CA ASN A 54 -2.40 -5.99 0.63
C ASN A 54 -2.53 -4.76 -0.26
N LEU A 55 -1.80 -3.69 0.06
CA LEU A 55 -1.79 -2.48 -0.76
C LEU A 55 -1.22 -2.77 -2.15
N LEU A 56 -0.14 -3.53 -2.21
CA LEU A 56 0.49 -3.88 -3.48
C LEU A 56 -0.41 -4.79 -4.31
N SER A 57 -1.04 -5.78 -3.69
CA SER A 57 -2.00 -6.66 -4.35
C SER A 57 -3.16 -5.87 -4.93
N ASN A 58 -3.72 -4.95 -4.17
CA ASN A 58 -4.80 -4.07 -4.66
C ASN A 58 -4.36 -3.25 -5.86
N ALA A 59 -3.16 -2.66 -5.80
CA ALA A 59 -2.64 -1.87 -6.91
C ALA A 59 -2.50 -2.70 -8.19
N ILE A 60 -2.05 -3.95 -8.06
CA ILE A 60 -1.93 -4.86 -9.19
C ILE A 60 -3.30 -5.16 -9.79
N HIS A 61 -4.30 -5.45 -8.94
CA HIS A 61 -5.65 -5.76 -9.41
C HIS A 61 -6.31 -4.59 -10.15
N TYR A 62 -6.02 -3.35 -9.76
CA TYR A 62 -6.63 -2.17 -10.36
C TYR A 62 -5.82 -1.59 -11.51
N SER A 63 -4.65 -2.15 -11.80
CA SER A 63 -3.81 -1.68 -12.90
C SER A 63 -4.26 -2.27 -14.23
N PRO A 64 -4.19 -1.49 -15.32
CA PRO A 64 -4.40 -2.04 -16.66
C PRO A 64 -3.32 -3.06 -17.01
N GLU A 65 -3.61 -3.96 -17.95
CA GLU A 65 -2.59 -4.85 -18.51
C GLU A 65 -1.42 -4.04 -19.07
N ASN A 66 -0.23 -4.60 -18.93
CA ASN A 66 1.02 -3.99 -19.43
C ASN A 66 1.34 -2.65 -18.76
N SER A 67 0.78 -2.44 -17.57
CA SER A 67 1.03 -1.27 -16.75
C SER A 67 2.09 -1.58 -15.70
N ARG A 68 2.32 -0.63 -14.83
CA ARG A 68 3.27 -0.75 -13.74
C ARG A 68 2.65 -0.28 -12.43
N VAL A 69 3.21 -0.76 -11.33
CA VAL A 69 2.96 -0.21 -10.00
C VAL A 69 4.31 0.14 -9.40
N ILE A 70 4.35 1.18 -8.59
CA ILE A 70 5.56 1.63 -7.91
C ILE A 70 5.36 1.43 -6.42
N ILE A 71 6.34 0.84 -5.76
CA ILE A 71 6.36 0.72 -4.31
C ILE A 71 7.67 1.31 -3.80
N GLY A 72 7.59 2.13 -2.77
CA GLY A 72 8.78 2.78 -2.27
C GLY A 72 8.66 3.24 -0.84
N VAL A 73 9.75 3.79 -0.32
CA VAL A 73 9.83 4.36 1.01
C VAL A 73 10.42 5.76 0.94
N VAL A 74 9.84 6.67 1.71
CA VAL A 74 10.27 8.07 1.77
C VAL A 74 10.42 8.45 3.23
N ARG A 75 11.52 9.13 3.53
CA ARG A 75 11.71 9.74 4.84
C ARG A 75 11.19 11.17 4.81
N GLN A 76 10.26 11.47 5.69
CA GLN A 76 9.83 12.84 5.97
C GLN A 76 10.50 13.32 7.26
N ALA A 77 10.27 14.58 7.65
CA ALA A 77 10.96 15.17 8.81
C ALA A 77 10.82 14.32 10.08
N HIS A 78 9.63 13.80 10.37
CA HIS A 78 9.35 13.11 11.62
C HIS A 78 8.71 11.74 11.42
N GLN A 79 8.68 11.25 10.18
CA GLN A 79 8.02 9.98 9.90
C GLN A 79 8.63 9.27 8.70
N ILE A 80 8.39 7.97 8.64
CA ILE A 80 8.72 7.13 7.50
C ILE A 80 7.42 6.81 6.79
N GLU A 81 7.40 6.95 5.46
CA GLU A 81 6.26 6.64 4.64
C GLU A 81 6.60 5.49 3.70
N ILE A 82 5.71 4.52 3.61
CA ILE A 82 5.76 3.48 2.58
C ILE A 82 4.56 3.71 1.69
N TYR A 83 4.78 3.76 0.39
CA TYR A 83 3.71 4.05 -0.55
C TYR A 83 3.64 3.02 -1.67
N VAL A 84 2.45 2.87 -2.22
CA VAL A 84 2.18 2.05 -3.40
C VAL A 84 1.35 2.88 -4.36
N GLN A 85 1.83 3.00 -5.60
CA GLN A 85 1.17 3.82 -6.61
C GLN A 85 0.82 2.98 -7.82
N ASP A 86 -0.44 3.08 -8.26
CA ASP A 86 -0.89 2.50 -9.51
C ASP A 86 -1.28 3.60 -10.51
N PHE A 87 -1.45 3.21 -11.75
CA PHE A 87 -1.84 4.09 -12.85
C PHE A 87 -3.17 3.64 -13.45
N GLY A 88 -4.06 3.16 -12.60
CA GLY A 88 -5.38 2.68 -12.98
C GLY A 88 -6.41 3.80 -13.11
N LYS A 89 -7.67 3.44 -12.90
CA LYS A 89 -8.78 4.37 -13.07
C LYS A 89 -8.82 5.52 -12.09
N GLY A 90 -8.16 5.36 -10.95
CA GLY A 90 -8.31 6.30 -9.85
C GLY A 90 -9.62 6.13 -9.11
N ILE A 91 -9.79 6.92 -8.06
CA ILE A 91 -10.95 6.85 -7.17
C ILE A 91 -11.54 8.26 -7.06
N ASP A 92 -12.85 8.38 -7.30
CA ASP A 92 -13.54 9.64 -7.12
C ASP A 92 -13.34 10.16 -5.70
N PRO A 93 -13.01 11.45 -5.51
CA PRO A 93 -12.77 12.00 -4.17
C PRO A 93 -13.89 11.74 -3.15
N ARG A 94 -15.14 11.63 -3.58
CA ARG A 94 -16.25 11.35 -2.66
C ARG A 94 -16.14 10.01 -1.96
N TYR A 95 -15.31 9.09 -2.46
CA TYR A 95 -15.11 7.76 -1.87
C TYR A 95 -13.82 7.64 -1.08
N HIS A 96 -12.97 8.68 -1.03
CA HIS A 96 -11.65 8.54 -0.42
C HIS A 96 -11.67 8.16 1.06
N GLN A 97 -12.69 8.56 1.79
CA GLN A 97 -12.85 8.12 3.18
C GLN A 97 -13.55 6.77 3.27
N SER A 98 -14.56 6.55 2.44
CA SER A 98 -15.39 5.35 2.50
C SER A 98 -14.65 4.08 2.12
N ILE A 99 -13.59 4.17 1.30
CA ILE A 99 -12.85 2.97 0.89
C ILE A 99 -12.17 2.24 2.05
N PHE A 100 -12.01 2.89 3.21
CA PHE A 100 -11.46 2.27 4.41
C PHE A 100 -12.54 1.68 5.32
N ASP A 101 -13.82 1.83 4.95
CA ASP A 101 -14.92 1.24 5.70
C ASP A 101 -15.04 -0.24 5.37
N ARG A 102 -15.45 -1.04 6.35
CA ARG A 102 -15.63 -2.47 6.16
C ARG A 102 -16.69 -2.73 5.09
N TYR A 103 -16.38 -3.63 4.18
CA TYR A 103 -17.27 -4.09 3.10
C TYR A 103 -17.65 -3.02 2.07
N PHE A 104 -17.07 -1.83 2.17
CA PHE A 104 -17.36 -0.79 1.17
C PHE A 104 -16.73 -1.16 -0.17
N ARG A 105 -17.46 -0.88 -1.23
CA ARG A 105 -17.00 -1.09 -2.61
C ARG A 105 -17.38 0.10 -3.44
N VAL A 106 -16.42 0.61 -4.22
CA VAL A 106 -16.70 1.71 -5.13
C VAL A 106 -17.70 1.24 -6.18
N PRO A 107 -18.82 1.96 -6.37
CA PRO A 107 -19.83 1.57 -7.37
C PRO A 107 -19.23 1.42 -8.76
N GLY A 108 -19.66 0.38 -9.48
CA GLY A 108 -19.19 0.13 -10.85
C GLY A 108 -17.87 -0.60 -10.96
N THR A 109 -17.23 -0.95 -9.86
CA THR A 109 -16.00 -1.74 -9.90
C THR A 109 -16.29 -3.22 -9.71
N LYS A 110 -15.56 -4.07 -10.45
CA LYS A 110 -15.53 -5.49 -10.17
C LYS A 110 -14.56 -5.71 -9.03
N VAL A 111 -15.07 -6.22 -7.93
CA VAL A 111 -14.28 -6.35 -6.72
C VAL A 111 -13.70 -7.74 -6.59
N GLN A 112 -12.41 -7.79 -6.25
CA GLN A 112 -11.72 -8.99 -5.83
C GLN A 112 -11.68 -8.98 -4.31
N GLY A 113 -12.13 -10.05 -3.69
CA GLY A 113 -12.05 -10.21 -2.25
C GLY A 113 -13.24 -9.70 -1.46
N SER A 114 -13.07 -9.65 -0.14
CA SER A 114 -14.16 -9.45 0.82
C SER A 114 -14.56 -8.00 1.08
N GLY A 115 -13.75 -7.03 0.66
CA GLY A 115 -13.96 -5.63 1.04
C GLY A 115 -13.44 -5.31 2.44
N LEU A 116 -12.59 -6.16 3.00
CA LEU A 116 -12.04 -5.98 4.35
C LEU A 116 -10.58 -5.53 4.35
N GLY A 117 -9.85 -5.72 3.25
CA GLY A 117 -8.41 -5.50 3.21
C GLY A 117 -7.98 -4.11 3.64
N LEU A 118 -8.61 -3.06 3.12
CA LEU A 118 -8.25 -1.68 3.47
C LEU A 118 -8.67 -1.33 4.90
N ALA A 119 -9.82 -1.83 5.37
CA ALA A 119 -10.27 -1.59 6.74
C ALA A 119 -9.30 -2.24 7.74
N ILE A 120 -8.88 -3.48 7.50
CA ILE A 120 -7.93 -4.18 8.35
C ILE A 120 -6.56 -3.50 8.28
N SER A 121 -6.13 -3.06 7.12
CA SER A 121 -4.88 -2.32 6.96
C SER A 121 -4.88 -1.05 7.80
N LYS A 122 -5.97 -0.30 7.77
CA LYS A 122 -6.11 0.90 8.59
C LYS A 122 -6.02 0.56 10.09
N ASP A 123 -6.73 -0.47 10.51
CA ASP A 123 -6.71 -0.90 11.91
C ASP A 123 -5.28 -1.27 12.35
N PHE A 124 -4.56 -2.03 11.55
CA PHE A 124 -3.19 -2.43 11.87
C PHE A 124 -2.25 -1.22 11.94
N VAL A 125 -2.32 -0.33 10.95
CA VAL A 125 -1.46 0.86 10.91
C VAL A 125 -1.73 1.77 12.10
N GLU A 126 -3.00 2.03 12.40
CA GLU A 126 -3.38 2.90 13.53
C GLU A 126 -3.01 2.31 14.87
N ALA A 127 -3.09 1.00 15.02
CA ALA A 127 -2.64 0.31 16.24
C ALA A 127 -1.14 0.49 16.49
N HIS A 128 -0.38 0.85 15.46
CA HIS A 128 1.06 1.09 15.55
C HIS A 128 1.40 2.59 15.62
N GLY A 129 0.41 3.45 15.83
CA GLY A 129 0.62 4.89 15.90
C GLY A 129 0.83 5.56 14.55
N GLY A 130 0.52 4.85 13.47
CA GLY A 130 0.67 5.36 12.12
C GLY A 130 -0.64 5.84 11.51
N THR A 131 -0.55 6.26 10.27
CA THR A 131 -1.72 6.69 9.48
C THR A 131 -1.68 6.04 8.11
N ILE A 132 -2.85 5.90 7.51
CA ILE A 132 -3.00 5.45 6.13
C ILE A 132 -3.82 6.49 5.37
N ARG A 133 -3.40 6.81 4.16
CA ARG A 133 -4.13 7.77 3.33
C ARG A 133 -4.07 7.37 1.86
N VAL A 134 -4.98 7.93 1.09
CA VAL A 134 -5.01 7.77 -0.36
C VAL A 134 -4.96 9.14 -1.03
N GLU A 135 -4.19 9.21 -2.10
CA GLU A 135 -4.19 10.33 -3.03
C GLU A 135 -4.55 9.74 -4.38
N SER A 136 -5.61 10.23 -4.98
CA SER A 136 -6.12 9.62 -6.21
C SER A 136 -6.85 10.66 -7.05
N GLU A 137 -6.74 10.48 -8.36
CA GLU A 137 -7.44 11.32 -9.33
C GLU A 137 -8.00 10.41 -10.39
N VAL A 138 -9.28 10.58 -10.69
CA VAL A 138 -9.94 9.78 -11.72
C VAL A 138 -9.21 9.93 -13.04
N GLY A 139 -8.89 8.81 -13.65
CA GLY A 139 -8.16 8.76 -14.93
C GLY A 139 -6.66 8.74 -14.79
N LYS A 140 -6.11 8.92 -13.59
CA LYS A 140 -4.65 8.97 -13.38
C LYS A 140 -4.10 7.87 -12.48
N GLY A 141 -4.92 7.34 -11.59
CA GLY A 141 -4.50 6.29 -10.68
C GLY A 141 -4.56 6.68 -9.22
N SER A 142 -3.97 5.86 -8.37
CA SER A 142 -4.07 6.02 -6.91
C SER A 142 -2.72 5.78 -6.24
N ARG A 143 -2.46 6.52 -5.18
CA ARG A 143 -1.29 6.33 -4.33
C ARG A 143 -1.75 6.15 -2.90
N PHE A 144 -1.49 4.97 -2.35
CA PHE A 144 -1.76 4.67 -0.94
C PHE A 144 -0.47 4.80 -0.16
N THR A 145 -0.53 5.49 0.96
CA THR A 145 0.63 5.74 1.79
C THR A 145 0.33 5.37 3.23
N ILE A 146 1.21 4.58 3.84
CA ILE A 146 1.20 4.35 5.28
C ILE A 146 2.38 5.10 5.88
N SER A 147 2.17 5.73 7.04
CA SER A 147 3.22 6.50 7.69
C SER A 147 3.34 6.12 9.15
N PHE A 148 4.57 6.11 9.64
CA PHE A 148 4.88 5.79 11.03
C PHE A 148 5.83 6.84 11.58
N PRO A 149 5.64 7.29 12.84
CA PRO A 149 6.55 8.26 13.42
C PRO A 149 7.95 7.66 13.61
N ILE A 150 8.96 8.50 13.42
CA ILE A 150 10.34 8.14 13.75
C ILE A 150 10.50 8.26 15.26
N ARG A 151 11.03 7.22 15.86
CA ARG A 151 11.24 7.17 17.32
C ARG A 151 12.71 7.17 17.68
#